data_142089b3a752186c1a064c69c161be9d
#
_entry.id   142089b3a752186c1a064c69c161be9d
#
_cell.length_a   1.000
_cell.length_b   1.000
_cell.length_c   1.000
_cell.angle_alpha   90.00
_cell.angle_beta   90.00
_cell.angle_gamma   90.00
#
_symmetry.space_group_name_H-M   'P 1'
#
loop_
_entity.id
_entity.type
_entity.pdbx_description
1 polymer ?
#
loop_
_entity_poly.entity_id
_entity_poly.type
_entity_poly.pdbx_seq_one_letter_code
_entity_poly.pdbx_strand_id
1 'polypeptide(L)'
;YKTVSNIIPDCWIYIQDSDIKMGRIQVFNNWSPYLVEDLQNTISLGLEYFCDEGDSLWTMPDEKFKDFAISELIKMNIIEKNDVITYHVERVKKAYPAYFDSYAEIDKVVDYLNTISNLYCIGRNGQHRYNNMDHSMLTGIECARNIINSVKNKANIWNVNTEKKYLEEKNND
;
A
#
# COMPACT_ATOMS: atom_id res chain seq x y z
N TYR A 1 5.64 -19.61 -21.59
CA TYR A 1 6.12 -18.34 -21.01
C TYR A 1 6.08 -17.25 -22.08
N LYS A 2 4.99 -16.50 -22.14
CA LYS A 2 4.97 -15.27 -22.92
C LYS A 2 5.39 -14.15 -21.98
N THR A 3 6.54 -13.55 -22.25
CA THR A 3 6.87 -12.26 -21.70
C THR A 3 5.67 -11.35 -21.93
N VAL A 4 5.22 -10.64 -20.91
CA VAL A 4 4.23 -9.58 -21.04
C VAL A 4 4.93 -8.47 -21.84
N SER A 5 4.92 -8.63 -23.16
CA SER A 5 5.73 -7.87 -24.12
C SER A 5 5.30 -6.40 -24.25
N ASN A 6 4.28 -5.96 -23.53
CA ASN A 6 3.69 -4.63 -23.65
C ASN A 6 3.46 -3.91 -22.32
N ILE A 7 3.93 -4.44 -21.19
CA ILE A 7 3.89 -3.69 -19.94
C ILE A 7 5.00 -2.63 -19.99
N ILE A 8 4.60 -1.38 -19.83
CA ILE A 8 5.47 -0.23 -19.69
C ILE A 8 6.47 -0.51 -18.55
N PRO A 9 7.72 -0.03 -18.62
CA PRO A 9 8.74 -0.27 -17.58
C PRO A 9 8.46 0.45 -16.25
N ASP A 10 7.21 0.75 -15.97
CA ASP A 10 6.75 1.41 -14.75
C ASP A 10 6.51 0.40 -13.63
N CYS A 11 6.76 0.83 -12.38
CA CYS A 11 6.45 0.02 -11.21
C CYS A 11 4.94 -0.02 -10.90
N TRP A 12 4.21 1.04 -11.29
CA TRP A 12 2.78 1.24 -11.04
C TRP A 12 2.04 1.62 -12.31
N ILE A 13 0.88 1.03 -12.49
CA ILE A 13 -0.05 1.37 -13.58
C ILE A 13 -1.40 1.65 -12.94
N TYR A 14 -1.93 2.85 -13.14
CA TYR A 14 -3.28 3.22 -12.70
C TYR A 14 -4.29 2.88 -13.79
N ILE A 15 -5.36 2.21 -13.42
CA ILE A 15 -6.43 1.83 -14.33
C ILE A 15 -7.56 2.86 -14.17
N GLN A 16 -7.89 3.55 -15.26
CA GLN A 16 -8.93 4.58 -15.26
C GLN A 16 -10.14 4.22 -16.16
N ASP A 17 -10.15 3.00 -16.70
CA ASP A 17 -11.27 2.49 -17.46
C ASP A 17 -12.46 2.22 -16.54
N SER A 18 -13.64 2.78 -16.88
CA SER A 18 -14.86 2.65 -16.08
C SER A 18 -15.39 1.21 -16.01
N ASP A 19 -15.02 0.39 -16.99
CA ASP A 19 -15.45 -1.00 -17.12
C ASP A 19 -14.54 -1.98 -16.37
N ILE A 20 -13.45 -1.50 -15.76
CA ILE A 20 -12.49 -2.27 -14.97
C ILE A 20 -12.60 -1.85 -13.51
N LYS A 21 -12.74 -2.82 -12.60
CA LYS A 21 -12.79 -2.56 -11.16
C LYS A 21 -11.41 -2.48 -10.51
N MET A 22 -10.41 -3.10 -11.14
CA MET A 22 -9.02 -2.98 -10.72
C MET A 22 -8.58 -1.51 -10.78
N GLY A 23 -8.07 -0.98 -9.67
CA GLY A 23 -7.62 0.42 -9.61
C GLY A 23 -6.16 0.60 -9.98
N ARG A 24 -5.29 -0.37 -9.63
CA ARG A 24 -3.85 -0.30 -9.89
C ARG A 24 -3.25 -1.68 -10.15
N ILE A 25 -2.19 -1.68 -10.96
CA ILE A 25 -1.30 -2.84 -11.14
C ILE A 25 0.09 -2.43 -10.67
N GLN A 26 0.70 -3.26 -9.85
CA GLN A 26 2.12 -3.19 -9.53
C GLN A 26 2.87 -4.24 -10.34
N VAL A 27 4.02 -3.89 -10.90
CA VAL A 27 4.92 -4.83 -11.58
C VAL A 27 6.14 -5.05 -10.69
N PHE A 28 6.11 -6.12 -9.90
CA PHE A 28 7.17 -6.38 -8.92
C PHE A 28 8.55 -6.59 -9.53
N ASN A 29 8.62 -7.11 -10.75
CA ASN A 29 9.88 -7.23 -11.50
C ASN A 29 10.61 -5.88 -11.66
N ASN A 30 9.85 -4.80 -11.83
CA ASN A 30 10.40 -3.44 -12.02
C ASN A 30 10.79 -2.78 -10.69
N TRP A 31 10.19 -3.22 -9.58
CA TRP A 31 10.55 -2.74 -8.25
C TRP A 31 11.91 -3.23 -7.80
N SER A 32 12.14 -4.55 -7.90
CA SER A 32 13.40 -5.16 -7.51
C SER A 32 13.51 -6.58 -8.07
N PRO A 33 14.69 -6.96 -8.58
CA PRO A 33 14.92 -8.32 -9.04
C PRO A 33 14.78 -9.38 -7.93
N TYR A 34 14.87 -8.97 -6.67
CA TYR A 34 14.73 -9.87 -5.52
C TYR A 34 13.28 -10.18 -5.12
N LEU A 35 12.30 -9.54 -5.76
CA LEU A 35 10.87 -9.77 -5.49
C LEU A 35 10.28 -10.89 -6.37
N VAL A 36 11.05 -11.43 -7.31
CA VAL A 36 10.59 -12.45 -8.26
C VAL A 36 11.61 -13.56 -8.33
N GLU A 37 11.18 -14.81 -8.13
CA GLU A 37 12.07 -15.97 -8.08
C GLU A 37 12.72 -16.26 -9.44
N ASP A 38 11.94 -16.24 -10.51
CA ASP A 38 12.42 -16.42 -11.89
C ASP A 38 12.19 -15.15 -12.71
N LEU A 39 13.13 -14.23 -12.59
CA LEU A 39 13.05 -12.91 -13.22
C LEU A 39 13.01 -12.97 -14.76
N GLN A 40 13.57 -14.03 -15.36
CA GLN A 40 13.68 -14.15 -16.81
C GLN A 40 12.41 -14.72 -17.46
N ASN A 41 11.71 -15.59 -16.74
CA ASN A 41 10.59 -16.35 -17.31
C ASN A 41 9.24 -16.02 -16.67
N THR A 42 9.21 -15.30 -15.53
CA THR A 42 7.98 -14.99 -14.84
C THR A 42 7.81 -13.50 -14.55
N ILE A 43 6.55 -13.08 -14.48
CA ILE A 43 6.16 -11.75 -14.04
C ILE A 43 5.26 -11.89 -12.83
N SER A 44 5.57 -11.11 -11.79
CA SER A 44 4.74 -11.00 -10.60
C SER A 44 4.00 -9.68 -10.61
N LEU A 45 2.68 -9.74 -10.60
CA LEU A 45 1.80 -8.58 -10.60
C LEU A 45 1.06 -8.47 -9.28
N GLY A 46 1.04 -7.29 -8.68
CA GLY A 46 0.14 -6.93 -7.59
C GLY A 46 -1.07 -6.21 -8.15
N LEU A 47 -2.26 -6.74 -7.91
CA LEU A 47 -3.51 -6.18 -8.42
C LEU A 47 -4.29 -5.59 -7.25
N GLU A 48 -4.55 -4.28 -7.28
CA GLU A 48 -5.21 -3.60 -6.19
C GLU A 48 -6.65 -3.25 -6.53
N TYR A 49 -7.54 -3.65 -5.63
CA TYR A 49 -8.98 -3.38 -5.69
C TYR A 49 -9.37 -2.55 -4.47
N PHE A 50 -9.89 -1.35 -4.72
CA PHE A 50 -10.39 -0.48 -3.65
C PHE A 50 -11.84 -0.81 -3.37
N CYS A 51 -12.11 -1.26 -2.15
CA CYS A 51 -13.44 -1.70 -1.75
C CYS A 51 -13.66 -1.47 -0.25
N ASP A 52 -14.91 -1.40 0.14
CA ASP A 52 -15.29 -1.32 1.55
C ASP A 52 -15.41 -2.71 2.17
N GLU A 53 -15.13 -2.79 3.48
CA GLU A 53 -15.30 -4.03 4.23
C GLU A 53 -16.78 -4.44 4.21
N GLY A 54 -17.07 -5.62 3.66
CA GLY A 54 -18.41 -6.18 3.56
C GLY A 54 -19.08 -6.05 2.19
N ASP A 55 -18.49 -5.32 1.24
CA ASP A 55 -19.04 -5.26 -0.11
C ASP A 55 -18.79 -6.56 -0.92
N SER A 56 -19.28 -6.58 -2.16
CA SER A 56 -19.25 -7.79 -2.99
C SER A 56 -17.84 -8.24 -3.37
N LEU A 57 -16.89 -7.31 -3.55
CA LEU A 57 -15.50 -7.65 -3.82
C LEU A 57 -14.80 -8.17 -2.56
N TRP A 58 -15.05 -7.49 -1.43
CA TRP A 58 -14.46 -7.88 -0.14
C TRP A 58 -14.88 -9.29 0.30
N THR A 59 -16.16 -9.62 0.12
CA THR A 59 -16.74 -10.91 0.55
C THR A 59 -16.61 -12.02 -0.47
N MET A 60 -16.09 -11.73 -1.67
CA MET A 60 -15.94 -12.71 -2.74
C MET A 60 -14.96 -13.82 -2.31
N PRO A 61 -15.30 -15.12 -2.46
CA PRO A 61 -14.36 -16.21 -2.25
C PRO A 61 -13.12 -16.09 -3.13
N ASP A 62 -11.94 -16.43 -2.61
CA ASP A 62 -10.64 -16.20 -3.26
C ASP A 62 -10.56 -16.79 -4.67
N GLU A 63 -11.09 -18.00 -4.89
CA GLU A 63 -11.13 -18.61 -6.22
C GLU A 63 -11.95 -17.79 -7.22
N LYS A 64 -13.09 -17.27 -6.80
CA LYS A 64 -13.93 -16.43 -7.64
C LYS A 64 -13.28 -15.07 -7.89
N PHE A 65 -12.65 -14.52 -6.86
CA PHE A 65 -11.95 -13.25 -6.97
C PHE A 65 -10.73 -13.36 -7.92
N LYS A 66 -9.99 -14.46 -7.84
CA LYS A 66 -8.93 -14.80 -8.80
C LYS A 66 -9.48 -14.83 -10.23
N ASP A 67 -10.56 -15.60 -10.48
CA ASP A 67 -11.14 -15.72 -11.83
C ASP A 67 -11.65 -14.37 -12.34
N PHE A 68 -12.22 -13.54 -11.46
CA PHE A 68 -12.63 -12.17 -11.75
C PHE A 68 -11.42 -11.30 -12.16
N ALA A 69 -10.34 -11.30 -11.37
CA ALA A 69 -9.14 -10.54 -11.66
C ALA A 69 -8.46 -10.98 -12.97
N ILE A 70 -8.39 -12.28 -13.23
CA ILE A 70 -7.90 -12.82 -14.50
C ILE A 70 -8.76 -12.33 -15.67
N SER A 71 -10.08 -12.29 -15.52
CA SER A 71 -10.98 -11.82 -16.59
C SER A 71 -10.74 -10.34 -16.94
N GLU A 72 -10.43 -9.50 -15.95
CA GLU A 72 -10.07 -8.10 -16.18
C GLU A 72 -8.72 -7.94 -16.87
N LEU A 73 -7.71 -8.70 -16.47
CA LEU A 73 -6.40 -8.71 -17.15
C LEU A 73 -6.51 -9.17 -18.61
N ILE A 74 -7.34 -10.16 -18.89
CA ILE A 74 -7.62 -10.62 -20.27
C ILE A 74 -8.34 -9.53 -21.05
N LYS A 75 -9.35 -8.87 -20.45
CA LYS A 75 -10.09 -7.77 -21.09
C LYS A 75 -9.18 -6.61 -21.46
N MET A 76 -8.14 -6.34 -20.65
CA MET A 76 -7.12 -5.33 -20.93
C MET A 76 -6.01 -5.84 -21.88
N ASN A 77 -6.08 -7.07 -22.41
CA ASN A 77 -5.06 -7.71 -23.24
C ASN A 77 -3.67 -7.80 -22.59
N ILE A 78 -3.61 -7.90 -21.24
CA ILE A 78 -2.36 -8.01 -20.50
C ILE A 78 -1.87 -9.47 -20.44
N ILE A 79 -2.79 -10.43 -20.24
CA ILE A 79 -2.48 -11.86 -20.17
C ILE A 79 -3.45 -12.69 -21.00
N GLU A 80 -3.08 -13.95 -21.27
CA GLU A 80 -3.99 -15.03 -21.67
C GLU A 80 -4.31 -15.92 -20.44
N LYS A 81 -5.44 -16.61 -20.46
CA LYS A 81 -5.91 -17.42 -19.33
C LYS A 81 -4.87 -18.45 -18.84
N ASN A 82 -4.09 -19.00 -19.77
CA ASN A 82 -3.10 -20.04 -19.47
C ASN A 82 -1.75 -19.49 -18.99
N ASP A 83 -1.59 -18.17 -18.90
CA ASP A 83 -0.35 -17.54 -18.46
C ASP A 83 -0.21 -17.54 -16.93
N VAL A 84 -1.30 -17.75 -16.20
CA VAL A 84 -1.34 -17.69 -14.73
C VAL A 84 -0.73 -18.96 -14.13
N ILE A 85 0.36 -18.81 -13.39
CA ILE A 85 1.07 -19.90 -12.71
C ILE A 85 0.53 -20.12 -11.31
N THR A 86 0.38 -19.03 -10.56
CA THR A 86 -0.07 -19.06 -9.17
C THR A 86 -0.72 -17.73 -8.79
N TYR A 87 -1.40 -17.69 -7.66
CA TYR A 87 -2.02 -16.48 -7.13
C TYR A 87 -2.06 -16.51 -5.60
N HIS A 88 -2.20 -15.34 -5.02
CA HIS A 88 -2.50 -15.13 -3.61
C HIS A 88 -3.49 -13.98 -3.48
N VAL A 89 -4.42 -14.07 -2.53
CA VAL A 89 -5.38 -13.00 -2.21
C VAL A 89 -5.16 -12.54 -0.78
N GLU A 90 -4.93 -11.24 -0.61
CA GLU A 90 -4.79 -10.61 0.70
C GLU A 90 -5.83 -9.51 0.87
N ARG A 91 -6.48 -9.47 2.03
CA ARG A 91 -7.47 -8.45 2.39
C ARG A 91 -6.90 -7.55 3.47
N VAL A 92 -6.53 -6.34 3.08
CA VAL A 92 -5.91 -5.36 3.98
C VAL A 92 -6.98 -4.42 4.53
N LYS A 93 -7.30 -4.58 5.81
CA LYS A 93 -8.21 -3.67 6.50
C LYS A 93 -7.51 -2.37 6.84
N LYS A 94 -8.23 -1.25 6.74
CA LYS A 94 -7.72 0.08 7.14
C LYS A 94 -6.36 0.39 6.48
N ALA A 95 -6.27 0.15 5.18
CA ALA A 95 -5.03 0.31 4.41
C ALA A 95 -4.48 1.75 4.44
N TYR A 96 -5.38 2.73 4.59
CA TYR A 96 -5.05 4.16 4.60
C TYR A 96 -5.57 4.85 5.85
N PRO A 97 -4.80 5.80 6.44
CA PRO A 97 -5.32 6.68 7.47
C PRO A 97 -6.36 7.63 6.87
N ALA A 98 -7.44 7.89 7.59
CA ALA A 98 -8.45 8.85 7.20
C ALA A 98 -8.13 10.24 7.77
N TYR A 99 -8.07 11.26 6.92
CA TYR A 99 -7.69 12.64 7.26
C TYR A 99 -8.91 13.57 7.26
N PHE A 100 -10.00 13.16 7.89
CA PHE A 100 -11.23 13.94 7.98
C PHE A 100 -11.72 14.06 9.43
N ASP A 101 -12.76 14.85 9.66
CA ASP A 101 -13.40 15.07 10.95
C ASP A 101 -12.40 15.45 12.07
N SER A 102 -12.28 14.60 13.06
CA SER A 102 -11.45 14.83 14.25
C SER A 102 -9.94 14.78 13.99
N TYR A 103 -9.48 14.47 12.76
CA TYR A 103 -8.05 14.44 12.46
C TYR A 103 -7.35 15.81 12.70
N ALA A 104 -8.08 16.91 12.56
CA ALA A 104 -7.56 18.24 12.91
C ALA A 104 -7.07 18.36 14.38
N GLU A 105 -7.57 17.47 15.25
CA GLU A 105 -7.22 17.43 16.67
C GLU A 105 -6.09 16.42 16.99
N ILE A 106 -5.48 15.83 15.96
CA ILE A 106 -4.47 14.76 16.12
C ILE A 106 -3.30 15.19 17.01
N ASP A 107 -2.93 16.48 16.97
CA ASP A 107 -1.83 17.02 17.77
C ASP A 107 -2.11 16.87 19.28
N LYS A 108 -3.37 16.97 19.73
CA LYS A 108 -3.76 16.73 21.13
C LYS A 108 -3.52 15.27 21.55
N VAL A 109 -3.80 14.35 20.64
CA VAL A 109 -3.54 12.90 20.87
C VAL A 109 -2.05 12.65 20.93
N VAL A 110 -1.28 13.23 20.01
CA VAL A 110 0.18 13.13 19.96
C VAL A 110 0.81 13.66 21.25
N ASP A 111 0.37 14.83 21.72
CA ASP A 111 0.85 15.44 22.96
C ASP A 111 0.60 14.52 24.16
N TYR A 112 -0.61 13.95 24.27
CA TYR A 112 -0.92 13.00 25.32
C TYR A 112 -0.05 11.74 25.23
N LEU A 113 0.08 11.11 24.05
CA LEU A 113 0.88 9.90 23.86
C LEU A 113 2.37 10.13 24.18
N ASN A 114 2.87 11.35 23.93
CA ASN A 114 4.25 11.73 24.24
C ASN A 114 4.52 11.82 25.74
N THR A 115 3.50 11.97 26.60
CA THR A 115 3.67 11.95 28.05
C THR A 115 4.04 10.55 28.59
N ILE A 116 3.72 9.50 27.83
CA ILE A 116 3.97 8.10 28.23
C ILE A 116 5.41 7.75 27.84
N SER A 117 6.31 7.66 28.81
CA SER A 117 7.76 7.58 28.59
C SER A 117 8.22 6.39 27.76
N ASN A 118 7.58 5.24 27.91
CA ASN A 118 7.94 3.97 27.24
C ASN A 118 7.04 3.60 26.04
N LEU A 119 6.21 4.53 25.57
CA LEU A 119 5.38 4.35 24.37
C LEU A 119 5.97 5.13 23.21
N TYR A 120 6.16 4.48 22.07
CA TYR A 120 6.62 5.08 20.83
C TYR A 120 5.66 4.73 19.70
N CYS A 121 5.17 5.75 19.00
CA CYS A 121 4.30 5.59 17.84
C CYS A 121 5.14 5.62 16.57
N ILE A 122 5.19 4.50 15.84
CA ILE A 122 6.01 4.35 14.65
C ILE A 122 5.19 3.76 13.48
N GLY A 123 5.65 4.02 12.27
CA GLY A 123 5.02 3.51 11.06
C GLY A 123 3.69 4.20 10.71
N ARG A 124 3.06 3.72 9.63
CA ARG A 124 1.81 4.31 9.09
C ARG A 124 0.68 4.31 10.11
N ASN A 125 0.36 3.15 10.66
CA ASN A 125 -0.78 3.01 11.57
C ASN A 125 -0.49 3.57 12.96
N GLY A 126 0.74 3.40 13.47
CA GLY A 126 1.12 3.91 14.79
C GLY A 126 1.12 5.43 14.87
N GLN A 127 1.43 6.12 13.78
CA GLN A 127 1.40 7.57 13.70
C GLN A 127 0.09 8.13 13.11
N HIS A 128 -0.79 7.27 12.60
CA HIS A 128 -1.96 7.66 11.82
C HIS A 128 -1.60 8.67 10.72
N ARG A 129 -0.53 8.38 9.96
CA ARG A 129 0.01 9.19 8.85
C ARG A 129 0.22 8.35 7.63
N TYR A 130 0.11 8.97 6.45
CA TYR A 130 0.40 8.31 5.17
C TYR A 130 1.92 8.13 4.99
N ASN A 131 2.46 7.20 5.75
CA ASN A 131 3.86 6.83 5.66
C ASN A 131 4.04 5.72 4.61
N ASN A 132 4.93 5.92 3.66
CA ASN A 132 5.45 4.87 2.79
C ASN A 132 6.43 3.97 3.56
N MET A 133 6.99 2.94 2.89
CA MET A 133 7.91 1.99 3.55
C MET A 133 9.14 2.70 4.14
N ASP A 134 9.73 3.63 3.39
CA ASP A 134 10.90 4.42 3.81
C ASP A 134 10.62 5.24 5.07
N HIS A 135 9.51 5.98 5.10
CA HIS A 135 9.08 6.72 6.28
C HIS A 135 8.83 5.78 7.47
N SER A 136 8.15 4.66 7.24
CA SER A 136 7.84 3.70 8.31
C SER A 136 9.11 3.07 8.90
N MET A 137 10.07 2.70 8.05
CA MET A 137 11.37 2.20 8.49
C MET A 137 12.17 3.27 9.25
N LEU A 138 12.20 4.50 8.74
CA LEU A 138 12.94 5.59 9.38
C LEU A 138 12.36 5.94 10.76
N THR A 139 11.02 5.93 10.94
CA THR A 139 10.43 6.11 12.26
C THR A 139 10.88 5.04 13.25
N GLY A 140 11.03 3.78 12.80
CA GLY A 140 11.58 2.69 13.62
C GLY A 140 13.05 2.90 13.98
N ILE A 141 13.86 3.34 13.03
CA ILE A 141 15.29 3.65 13.25
C ILE A 141 15.44 4.79 14.27
N GLU A 142 14.69 5.89 14.09
CA GLU A 142 14.73 7.01 15.02
C GLU A 142 14.24 6.63 16.43
N CYS A 143 13.23 5.77 16.53
CA CYS A 143 12.79 5.21 17.80
C CYS A 143 13.90 4.41 18.47
N ALA A 144 14.55 3.51 17.76
CA ALA A 144 15.68 2.72 18.28
C ALA A 144 16.83 3.61 18.74
N ARG A 145 17.18 4.64 17.98
CA ARG A 145 18.20 5.65 18.37
C ARG A 145 17.84 6.36 19.67
N ASN A 146 16.57 6.76 19.82
CA ASN A 146 16.11 7.42 21.06
C ASN A 146 16.24 6.49 22.26
N ILE A 147 15.87 5.21 22.11
CA ILE A 147 15.96 4.23 23.20
C ILE A 147 17.43 4.00 23.58
N ILE A 148 18.32 3.74 22.61
CA ILE A 148 19.74 3.47 22.85
C ILE A 148 20.42 4.66 23.52
N ASN A 149 20.10 5.89 23.09
CA ASN A 149 20.74 7.09 23.59
C ASN A 149 19.98 7.75 24.78
N SER A 150 18.93 7.07 25.31
CA SER A 150 18.08 7.57 26.40
C SER A 150 17.46 8.96 26.12
N VAL A 151 17.16 9.26 24.85
CA VAL A 151 16.52 10.50 24.40
C VAL A 151 15.04 10.46 24.72
N LYS A 152 14.57 11.37 25.58
CA LYS A 152 13.17 11.42 26.01
C LYS A 152 12.28 12.14 24.99
N ASN A 153 12.82 13.09 24.25
CA ASN A 153 12.09 13.84 23.23
C ASN A 153 11.86 12.94 22.00
N LYS A 154 10.60 12.86 21.55
CA LYS A 154 10.18 12.00 20.43
C LYS A 154 9.89 12.79 19.16
N ALA A 155 10.20 14.09 19.12
CA ALA A 155 9.90 14.96 17.98
C ALA A 155 10.57 14.49 16.68
N ASN A 156 11.80 13.93 16.76
CA ASN A 156 12.49 13.37 15.59
C ASN A 156 11.69 12.23 14.93
N ILE A 157 10.99 11.40 15.70
CA ILE A 157 10.16 10.31 15.18
C ILE A 157 8.93 10.87 14.46
N TRP A 158 8.27 11.89 15.05
CA TRP A 158 7.10 12.52 14.46
C TRP A 158 7.43 13.40 13.24
N ASN A 159 8.66 13.90 13.14
CA ASN A 159 9.13 14.77 12.06
C ASN A 159 9.67 14.02 10.83
N VAL A 160 9.67 12.68 10.86
CA VAL A 160 10.04 11.87 9.68
C VAL A 160 9.13 12.17 8.49
N ASN A 161 7.83 12.32 8.74
CA ASN A 161 6.87 12.76 7.74
C ASN A 161 5.96 13.83 8.34
N THR A 162 5.97 15.02 7.75
CA THR A 162 5.18 16.16 8.19
C THR A 162 3.98 16.46 7.29
N GLU A 163 3.74 15.66 6.27
CA GLU A 163 2.61 15.83 5.36
C GLU A 163 1.29 15.66 6.11
N LYS A 164 0.46 16.71 6.06
CA LYS A 164 -0.87 16.74 6.68
C LYS A 164 -2.00 16.58 5.66
N LYS A 165 -1.68 16.43 4.37
CA LYS A 165 -2.64 16.24 3.29
C LYS A 165 -2.33 14.95 2.54
N TYR A 166 -3.39 14.26 2.15
CA TYR A 166 -3.30 13.11 1.27
C TYR A 166 -3.18 13.63 -0.17
N LEU A 167 -2.04 13.39 -0.82
CA LEU A 167 -1.75 13.95 -2.15
C LEU A 167 -2.46 13.22 -3.30
N GLU A 168 -3.11 12.08 -3.02
CA GLU A 168 -3.84 11.31 -4.03
C GLU A 168 -5.35 11.61 -4.06
N GLU A 169 -5.83 12.62 -3.33
CA GLU A 169 -7.22 13.07 -3.46
C GLU A 169 -7.44 13.68 -4.85
N LYS A 170 -8.37 13.10 -5.60
CA LYS A 170 -8.91 13.77 -6.79
C LYS A 170 -9.58 15.05 -6.33
N ASN A 171 -9.05 16.21 -6.74
CA ASN A 171 -9.81 17.44 -6.66
C ASN A 171 -11.09 17.21 -7.49
N ASN A 172 -12.22 17.12 -6.82
CA ASN A 172 -13.52 17.24 -7.46
C ASN A 172 -13.70 18.73 -7.78
N ASP A 173 -13.19 19.15 -8.95
CA ASP A 173 -13.58 20.40 -9.59
C ASP A 173 -14.87 20.19 -10.38
#